data_e033dc01fa1972d4cdae5fb513836cd9
#
_entry.id   e033dc01fa1972d4cdae5fb513836cd9
#
_cell.length_a   1.000
_cell.length_b   1.000
_cell.length_c   1.000
_cell.angle_alpha   90.00
_cell.angle_beta   90.00
_cell.angle_gamma   90.00
#
_symmetry.space_group_name_H-M   'P 1'
#
loop_
_entity.id
_entity.type
_entity.pdbx_description
1 polymer ?
#
loop_
_entity_poly.entity_id
_entity_poly.type
_entity_poly.pdbx_seq_one_letter_code
_entity_poly.pdbx_strand_id
1 'polypeptide(L)'
;MTSVGVDIVEIERIESAIKRWRERFLNRIYTEAELKICQDRFSSLAARFAAKEAMMKVLGTGGRGVAWREIEILTDDAGRPSVKLYGQAKDKAVELSLKEFSISLADSKQYAVAVAIGT
;
A
#
# COMPACT_ATOMS: atom_id res chain seq x y z
N MET A 1 -8.49 -18.45 -8.51
CA MET A 1 -7.98 -17.36 -9.35
C MET A 1 -6.78 -16.74 -8.68
N THR A 2 -5.81 -16.35 -9.45
CA THR A 2 -4.65 -15.59 -8.96
C THR A 2 -4.66 -14.20 -9.61
N SER A 3 -4.54 -13.17 -8.80
CA SER A 3 -4.49 -11.80 -9.28
C SER A 3 -3.18 -11.16 -8.86
N VAL A 4 -2.56 -10.42 -9.75
CA VAL A 4 -1.27 -9.78 -9.48
C VAL A 4 -1.34 -8.28 -9.74
N GLY A 5 -0.61 -7.53 -8.94
CA GLY A 5 -0.47 -6.10 -9.12
C GLY A 5 0.98 -5.68 -8.90
N VAL A 6 1.42 -4.70 -9.64
CA VAL A 6 2.74 -4.11 -9.47
C VAL A 6 2.62 -2.61 -9.60
N ASP A 7 3.39 -1.89 -8.80
CA ASP A 7 3.45 -0.45 -8.90
C ASP A 7 4.85 0.04 -8.58
N ILE A 8 5.23 1.15 -9.21
CA ILE A 8 6.50 1.82 -8.97
C ILE A 8 6.21 3.30 -8.78
N VAL A 9 6.87 3.91 -7.80
CA VAL A 9 6.69 5.33 -7.50
C VAL A 9 8.06 5.99 -7.27
N GLU A 10 8.19 7.22 -7.74
CA GLU A 10 9.36 8.03 -7.42
C GLU A 10 9.24 8.52 -5.97
N ILE A 11 10.25 8.24 -5.16
CA ILE A 11 10.26 8.62 -3.74
C ILE A 11 10.13 10.14 -3.60
N GLU A 12 10.76 10.90 -4.50
CA GLU A 12 10.70 12.36 -4.49
C GLU A 12 9.25 12.89 -4.67
N ARG A 13 8.41 12.20 -5.43
CA ARG A 13 7.01 12.59 -5.57
C ARG A 13 6.25 12.48 -4.26
N ILE A 14 6.51 11.42 -3.50
CA ILE A 14 5.89 11.24 -2.19
C ILE A 14 6.42 12.28 -1.20
N GLU A 15 7.73 12.49 -1.19
CA GLU A 15 8.34 13.52 -0.37
C GLU A 15 7.74 14.90 -0.64
N SER A 16 7.60 15.26 -1.92
CA SER A 16 7.01 16.54 -2.32
C SER A 16 5.56 16.68 -1.87
N ALA A 17 4.77 15.61 -2.02
CA ALA A 17 3.37 15.60 -1.58
C ALA A 17 3.28 15.80 -0.06
N ILE A 18 4.13 15.11 0.70
CA ILE A 18 4.16 15.23 2.15
C ILE A 18 4.56 16.65 2.57
N LYS A 19 5.59 17.21 1.94
CA LYS A 19 6.04 18.58 2.25
C LYS A 19 4.98 19.63 1.92
N ARG A 20 4.21 19.41 0.85
CA ARG A 20 3.17 20.34 0.42
C ARG A 20 1.89 20.22 1.24
N TRP A 21 1.42 19.01 1.46
CA TRP A 21 0.11 18.74 2.07
C TRP A 21 0.17 18.27 3.51
N ARG A 22 1.37 17.88 3.99
CA ARG A 22 1.66 17.46 5.36
C ARG A 22 0.66 16.42 5.87
N GLU A 23 0.04 16.69 7.00
CA GLU A 23 -0.86 15.74 7.65
C GLU A 23 -2.09 15.39 6.81
N ARG A 24 -2.52 16.29 5.94
CA ARG A 24 -3.66 15.99 5.05
C ARG A 24 -3.34 14.82 4.12
N PHE A 25 -2.13 14.80 3.57
CA PHE A 25 -1.68 13.69 2.75
C PHE A 25 -1.48 12.42 3.57
N LEU A 26 -0.73 12.54 4.67
CA LEU A 26 -0.42 11.39 5.53
C LEU A 26 -1.69 10.72 6.07
N ASN A 27 -2.62 11.50 6.59
CA ASN A 27 -3.84 10.96 7.18
C ASN A 27 -4.82 10.40 6.16
N ARG A 28 -4.75 10.86 4.92
CA ARG A 28 -5.59 10.32 3.86
C ARG A 28 -5.08 8.96 3.37
N ILE A 29 -3.77 8.80 3.29
CA ILE A 29 -3.14 7.63 2.68
C ILE A 29 -2.84 6.52 3.69
N TYR A 30 -2.32 6.89 4.87
CA TYR A 30 -1.74 5.93 5.79
C TYR A 30 -2.55 5.80 7.08
N THR A 31 -2.55 4.59 7.65
CA THR A 31 -3.09 4.35 8.97
C THR A 31 -2.08 4.77 10.03
N GLU A 32 -2.53 4.89 11.28
CA GLU A 32 -1.63 5.20 12.40
C GLU A 32 -0.53 4.15 12.54
N ALA A 33 -0.88 2.88 12.37
CA ALA A 33 0.09 1.79 12.46
C ALA A 33 1.16 1.90 11.38
N GLU A 34 0.76 2.25 10.15
CA GLU A 34 1.71 2.46 9.07
C GLU A 34 2.64 3.63 9.33
N LEU A 35 2.11 4.73 9.86
CA LEU A 35 2.91 5.91 10.20
C LEU A 35 3.95 5.59 11.28
N LYS A 36 3.57 4.78 12.27
CA LYS A 36 4.49 4.32 13.30
C LYS A 36 5.62 3.49 12.72
N ILE A 37 5.31 2.58 11.81
CA ILE A 37 6.31 1.72 11.17
C ILE A 37 7.27 2.57 10.33
N CYS A 38 6.76 3.52 9.58
CA CYS A 38 7.56 4.31 8.65
C CYS A 38 8.44 5.36 9.33
N GLN A 39 8.02 5.91 10.46
CA GLN A 39 8.79 6.89 11.24
C GLN A 39 9.33 8.05 10.38
N ASP A 40 8.48 8.65 9.57
CA ASP A 40 8.80 9.78 8.69
C ASP A 40 9.86 9.50 7.62
N ARG A 41 10.18 8.24 7.36
CA ARG A 41 11.12 7.89 6.29
C ARG A 41 10.38 7.87 4.96
N PHE A 42 10.80 8.75 4.06
CA PHE A 42 10.15 8.89 2.75
C PHE A 42 10.21 7.62 1.91
N SER A 43 11.30 6.87 1.97
CA SER A 43 11.40 5.60 1.25
C SER A 43 10.38 4.57 1.74
N SER A 44 10.17 4.48 3.05
CA SER A 44 9.19 3.58 3.64
C SER A 44 7.76 3.99 3.29
N LEU A 45 7.48 5.29 3.36
CA LEU A 45 6.17 5.83 3.00
C LEU A 45 5.88 5.60 1.51
N ALA A 46 6.86 5.82 0.66
CA ALA A 46 6.73 5.59 -0.78
C ALA A 46 6.51 4.11 -1.10
N ALA A 47 7.21 3.21 -0.43
CA ALA A 47 7.04 1.78 -0.63
C ALA A 47 5.63 1.33 -0.24
N ARG A 48 5.08 1.86 0.84
CA ARG A 48 3.71 1.54 1.24
C ARG A 48 2.68 2.17 0.30
N PHE A 49 2.96 3.34 -0.22
CA PHE A 49 2.11 3.94 -1.25
C PHE A 49 2.05 3.03 -2.48
N ALA A 50 3.19 2.58 -2.97
CA ALA A 50 3.26 1.65 -4.10
C ALA A 50 2.54 0.33 -3.79
N ALA A 51 2.68 -0.16 -2.56
CA ALA A 51 2.01 -1.39 -2.12
C ALA A 51 0.50 -1.26 -2.15
N LYS A 52 -0.04 -0.14 -1.72
CA LYS A 52 -1.49 0.11 -1.76
C LYS A 52 -1.98 0.18 -3.19
N GLU A 53 -1.25 0.82 -4.09
CA GLU A 53 -1.61 0.85 -5.51
C GLU A 53 -1.52 -0.53 -6.15
N ALA A 54 -0.49 -1.31 -5.81
CA ALA A 54 -0.38 -2.69 -6.30
C ALA A 54 -1.57 -3.53 -5.84
N MET A 55 -1.99 -3.36 -4.59
CA MET A 55 -3.18 -4.04 -4.06
C MET A 55 -4.47 -3.59 -4.77
N MET A 56 -4.60 -2.32 -5.10
CA MET A 56 -5.74 -1.83 -5.86
C MET A 56 -5.80 -2.51 -7.24
N LYS A 57 -4.65 -2.78 -7.84
CA LYS A 57 -4.60 -3.53 -9.10
C LYS A 57 -4.99 -5.00 -8.90
N VAL A 58 -4.57 -5.61 -7.79
CA VAL A 58 -5.00 -6.97 -7.43
C VAL A 58 -6.53 -7.04 -7.32
N LEU A 59 -7.12 -6.02 -6.68
CA LEU A 59 -8.57 -5.94 -6.50
C LEU A 59 -9.30 -5.45 -7.75
N GLY A 60 -8.58 -4.97 -8.75
CA GLY A 60 -9.18 -4.51 -10.00
C GLY A 60 -9.99 -3.23 -9.89
N THR A 61 -9.76 -2.44 -8.85
CA THR A 61 -10.58 -1.24 -8.58
C THR A 61 -10.04 0.03 -9.24
N GLY A 62 -8.74 0.07 -9.55
CA GLY A 62 -8.12 1.30 -10.04
C GLY A 62 -8.25 2.47 -9.07
N GLY A 63 -8.45 2.20 -7.79
CA GLY A 63 -8.66 3.21 -6.78
C GLY A 63 -10.11 3.67 -6.61
N ARG A 64 -11.04 3.08 -7.34
CA ARG A 64 -12.46 3.44 -7.24
C ARG A 64 -13.15 2.64 -6.16
N GLY A 65 -13.87 3.33 -5.28
CA GLY A 65 -14.67 2.70 -4.24
C GLY A 65 -13.86 2.09 -3.09
N VAL A 66 -12.54 2.26 -3.11
CA VAL A 66 -11.65 1.77 -2.06
C VAL A 66 -10.83 2.94 -1.53
N ALA A 67 -10.89 3.17 -0.23
CA ALA A 67 -10.09 4.21 0.40
C ALA A 67 -8.67 3.69 0.66
N TRP A 68 -7.69 4.57 0.59
CA TRP A 68 -6.29 4.22 0.82
C TRP A 68 -6.07 3.50 2.15
N ARG A 69 -6.72 3.97 3.21
CA ARG A 69 -6.55 3.42 4.56
C ARG A 69 -7.27 2.08 4.75
N GLU A 70 -8.08 1.65 3.81
CA GLU A 70 -8.70 0.34 3.83
C GLU A 70 -7.72 -0.77 3.43
N ILE A 71 -6.57 -0.40 2.88
CA ILE A 71 -5.49 -1.32 2.56
C ILE A 71 -4.33 -0.97 3.47
N GLU A 72 -4.10 -1.78 4.49
CA GLU A 72 -3.06 -1.50 5.48
C GLU A 72 -1.88 -2.43 5.28
N ILE A 73 -0.70 -1.85 5.14
CA ILE A 73 0.54 -2.60 4.88
C ILE A 73 1.37 -2.59 6.16
N LEU A 74 1.33 -3.69 6.85
CA LEU A 74 2.01 -3.87 8.12
C LEU A 74 3.32 -4.64 7.95
N THR A 75 4.08 -4.73 9.01
CA THR A 75 5.29 -5.53 9.05
C THR A 75 5.14 -6.53 10.19
N ASP A 76 5.36 -7.81 9.91
CA ASP A 76 5.28 -8.84 10.94
C ASP A 76 6.56 -8.87 11.80
N ASP A 77 6.60 -9.75 12.80
CA ASP A 77 7.73 -9.85 13.72
C ASP A 77 9.05 -10.23 13.04
N ALA A 78 8.96 -10.88 11.88
CA ALA A 78 10.13 -11.26 11.09
C ALA A 78 10.56 -10.17 10.10
N GLY A 79 9.86 -9.03 10.10
CA GLY A 79 10.15 -7.93 9.19
C GLY A 79 9.51 -8.07 7.81
N ARG A 80 8.64 -9.04 7.61
CA ARG A 80 7.95 -9.21 6.32
C ARG A 80 6.75 -8.30 6.22
N PRO A 81 6.51 -7.69 5.04
CA PRO A 81 5.28 -6.94 4.85
C PRO A 81 4.07 -7.88 4.81
N SER A 82 2.98 -7.42 5.36
CA SER A 82 1.70 -8.13 5.35
C SER A 82 0.59 -7.15 5.02
N VAL A 83 -0.52 -7.67 4.49
CA VAL A 83 -1.66 -6.86 4.05
C VAL A 83 -2.86 -7.17 4.94
N LYS A 84 -3.52 -6.12 5.41
CA LYS A 84 -4.80 -6.23 6.07
C LYS A 84 -5.81 -5.34 5.36
N LEU A 85 -6.98 -5.90 5.05
CA LEU A 85 -8.03 -5.21 4.33
C LEU A 85 -9.20 -4.90 5.24
N TYR A 86 -9.81 -3.75 4.99
CA TYR A 86 -10.98 -3.26 5.73
C TYR A 86 -12.03 -2.75 4.75
N GLY A 87 -13.26 -2.65 5.22
CA GLY A 87 -14.34 -1.97 4.50
C GLY A 87 -14.52 -2.42 3.06
N GLN A 88 -14.55 -1.49 2.14
CA GLN A 88 -14.79 -1.77 0.72
C GLN A 88 -13.70 -2.63 0.09
N ALA A 89 -12.46 -2.47 0.54
CA ALA A 89 -11.35 -3.30 0.04
C ALA A 89 -11.57 -4.76 0.42
N LYS A 90 -11.98 -5.01 1.65
CA LYS A 90 -12.29 -6.37 2.11
C LYS A 90 -13.48 -6.96 1.35
N ASP A 91 -14.54 -6.17 1.16
CA ASP A 91 -15.71 -6.61 0.42
C ASP A 91 -15.37 -6.99 -1.02
N LYS A 92 -14.50 -6.20 -1.65
CA LYS A 92 -14.07 -6.47 -3.02
C LYS A 92 -13.26 -7.77 -3.10
N ALA A 93 -12.40 -8.01 -2.12
CA ALA A 93 -11.63 -9.26 -2.06
C ALA A 93 -12.56 -10.48 -1.93
N VAL A 94 -13.59 -10.38 -1.09
CA VAL A 94 -14.60 -11.44 -0.93
C VAL A 94 -15.35 -11.66 -2.25
N GLU A 95 -15.77 -10.59 -2.90
CA GLU A 95 -16.45 -10.65 -4.20
C GLU A 95 -15.62 -11.40 -5.24
N LEU A 96 -14.30 -11.19 -5.24
CA LEU A 96 -13.37 -11.84 -6.17
C LEU A 96 -12.90 -13.20 -5.69
N SER A 97 -13.36 -13.66 -4.54
CA SER A 97 -12.94 -14.92 -3.91
C SER A 97 -11.44 -14.96 -3.61
N LEU A 98 -10.83 -13.81 -3.35
CA LEU A 98 -9.43 -13.70 -2.94
C LEU A 98 -9.36 -13.77 -1.41
N LYS A 99 -8.59 -14.72 -0.89
CA LYS A 99 -8.51 -15.00 0.54
C LYS A 99 -7.13 -14.73 1.14
N GLU A 100 -6.09 -14.89 0.35
CA GLU A 100 -4.72 -14.73 0.81
C GLU A 100 -3.99 -13.72 -0.05
N PHE A 101 -3.14 -12.92 0.59
CA PHE A 101 -2.38 -11.88 -0.10
C PHE A 101 -0.92 -11.97 0.30
N SER A 102 -0.06 -11.90 -0.71
CA SER A 102 1.38 -11.84 -0.52
C SER A 102 1.88 -10.56 -1.15
N ILE A 103 2.83 -9.91 -0.50
CA ILE A 103 3.35 -8.65 -0.98
C ILE A 103 4.87 -8.60 -0.78
N SER A 104 5.54 -7.93 -1.71
CA SER A 104 6.97 -7.71 -1.62
C SER A 104 7.26 -6.26 -1.97
N LEU A 105 8.15 -5.65 -1.23
CA LEU A 105 8.53 -4.25 -1.37
C LEU A 105 10.03 -4.17 -1.63
N ALA A 106 10.43 -3.20 -2.44
CA ALA A 106 11.84 -2.87 -2.64
C ALA A 106 11.98 -1.37 -2.88
N ASP A 107 13.12 -0.83 -2.50
CA ASP A 107 13.42 0.56 -2.81
C ASP A 107 14.89 0.74 -3.20
N SER A 108 15.13 1.81 -3.93
CA SER A 108 16.45 2.30 -4.30
C SER A 108 16.53 3.75 -3.82
N LYS A 109 17.52 4.48 -4.30
CA LYS A 109 17.63 5.91 -3.97
C LYS A 109 16.44 6.73 -4.50
N GLN A 110 15.92 6.35 -5.66
CA GLN A 110 14.94 7.16 -6.38
C GLN A 110 13.55 6.54 -6.44
N TYR A 111 13.45 5.23 -6.37
CA TYR A 111 12.18 4.53 -6.61
C TYR A 111 11.83 3.57 -5.50
N ALA A 112 10.55 3.42 -5.27
CA ALA A 112 10.00 2.33 -4.47
C ALA A 112 9.11 1.50 -5.38
N VAL A 113 9.14 0.19 -5.21
CA VAL A 113 8.35 -0.74 -6.01
C VAL A 113 7.66 -1.74 -5.08
N ALA A 114 6.47 -2.16 -5.49
CA ALA A 114 5.73 -3.18 -4.77
C ALA A 114 5.11 -4.16 -5.76
N VAL A 115 5.10 -5.42 -5.37
CA VAL A 115 4.38 -6.48 -6.09
C VAL A 115 3.42 -7.12 -5.10
N ALA A 116 2.18 -7.31 -5.52
CA ALA A 116 1.15 -7.93 -4.70
C ALA A 116 0.50 -9.08 -5.46
N ILE A 117 0.19 -10.15 -4.75
CA ILE A 117 -0.49 -11.32 -5.29
C ILE A 117 -1.66 -11.65 -4.38
N GLY A 118 -2.83 -11.86 -4.98
CA GLY A 118 -4.01 -12.35 -4.29
C GLY A 118 -4.43 -13.71 -4.83
N THR A 119 -4.75 -14.61 -3.94
CA THR A 119 -5.22 -15.96 -4.33
C THR A 119 -6.49 -16.37 -3.60
#